data_c9bf63e3b51d57c799d2cda6e6097e84
#
_entry.id   c9bf63e3b51d57c799d2cda6e6097e84
#
_cell.length_a   1.000
_cell.length_b   1.000
_cell.length_c   1.000
_cell.angle_alpha   90.00
_cell.angle_beta   90.00
_cell.angle_gamma   90.00
#
_symmetry.space_group_name_H-M   'P 1'
#
loop_
_entity.id
_entity.type
_entity.pdbx_description
1 polymer ?
#
loop_
_entity_poly.entity_id
_entity_poly.type
_entity_poly.pdbx_seq_one_letter_code
_entity_poly.pdbx_strand_id
1 'polypeptide(L)'
;VFARLSRTMAEQFVKDPAPSSKWLKYYTDKPKPLENATGLNPPIVIPDNEMLNFIKATSVPSEHSGMISKDRIRYKSGDLVQITQGDFKGIIGKVVRAAGQQRIAIELEGIGIFITAYIPNDFLKVLERSETVVW
;
A
#
# COMPACT_ATOMS: atom_id res chain seq x y z
N VAL A 1 11.09 6.78 -1.59
CA VAL A 1 11.33 7.18 -0.20
C VAL A 1 10.02 7.64 0.43
N PHE A 2 9.72 7.11 1.58
CA PHE A 2 8.57 7.53 2.39
C PHE A 2 9.07 8.37 3.56
N ALA A 3 8.39 9.47 3.85
CA ALA A 3 8.74 10.32 4.97
C ALA A 3 7.49 10.78 5.71
N ARG A 4 7.51 10.69 7.05
CA ARG A 4 6.43 11.21 7.90
C ARG A 4 6.79 12.64 8.31
N LEU A 5 6.29 13.59 7.53
CA LEU A 5 6.60 15.00 7.69
C LEU A 5 5.33 15.86 7.60
N SER A 6 5.35 17.02 8.23
CA SER A 6 4.34 18.04 7.94
C SER A 6 4.51 18.53 6.50
N ARG A 7 3.45 19.08 5.92
CA ARG A 7 3.51 19.66 4.57
C ARG A 7 4.62 20.70 4.45
N THR A 8 4.76 21.58 5.44
CA THR A 8 5.79 22.63 5.43
C THR A 8 7.19 22.03 5.41
N MET A 9 7.46 21.02 6.22
CA MET A 9 8.78 20.36 6.24
C MET A 9 9.07 19.62 4.93
N ALA A 10 8.07 18.95 4.36
CA ALA A 10 8.23 18.28 3.08
C ALA A 10 8.57 19.26 1.96
N GLU A 11 7.90 20.41 1.91
CA GLU A 11 8.19 21.48 0.94
C GLU A 11 9.60 22.03 1.10
N GLN A 12 10.08 22.18 2.34
CA GLN A 12 11.44 22.61 2.60
C GLN A 12 12.47 21.62 2.05
N PHE A 13 12.25 20.32 2.27
CA PHE A 13 13.14 19.28 1.74
C PHE A 13 13.21 19.28 0.21
N VAL A 14 12.09 19.43 -0.46
CA VAL A 14 12.02 19.41 -1.93
C VAL A 14 12.60 20.67 -2.53
N LYS A 15 12.48 21.82 -1.87
CA LYS A 15 12.99 23.12 -2.32
C LYS A 15 14.42 23.44 -1.85
N ASP A 16 15.00 22.63 -0.97
CA ASP A 16 16.34 22.84 -0.44
C ASP A 16 17.35 22.86 -1.60
N PRO A 17 18.21 23.89 -1.70
CA PRO A 17 19.25 23.96 -2.73
C PRO A 17 20.38 22.95 -2.54
N ALA A 18 20.40 22.17 -1.46
CA ALA A 18 21.41 21.14 -1.22
C ALA A 18 21.42 20.08 -2.33
N PRO A 19 22.56 19.44 -2.64
CA PRO A 19 22.67 18.45 -3.71
C PRO A 19 21.66 17.29 -3.61
N SER A 20 21.28 16.92 -2.40
CA SER A 20 20.28 15.87 -2.14
C SER A 20 18.89 16.22 -2.68
N SER A 21 18.51 17.49 -2.73
CA SER A 21 17.18 17.93 -3.19
C SER A 21 16.95 17.67 -4.67
N LYS A 22 17.99 17.55 -5.47
CA LYS A 22 17.89 17.23 -6.90
C LYS A 22 17.24 15.90 -7.17
N TRP A 23 17.28 14.99 -6.21
CA TRP A 23 16.78 13.63 -6.32
C TRP A 23 15.42 13.43 -5.65
N LEU A 24 14.92 14.45 -4.93
CA LEU A 24 13.65 14.37 -4.20
C LEU A 24 12.55 15.03 -5.00
N LYS A 25 11.52 14.26 -5.34
CA LYS A 25 10.30 14.72 -5.99
C LYS A 25 9.10 14.11 -5.30
N TYR A 26 7.99 14.84 -5.31
CA TYR A 26 6.72 14.29 -4.85
C TYR A 26 6.26 13.16 -5.77
N TYR A 27 5.77 12.10 -5.17
CA TYR A 27 4.97 11.11 -5.88
C TYR A 27 3.54 11.65 -5.96
N THR A 28 3.09 12.02 -7.14
CA THR A 28 1.83 12.73 -7.32
C THR A 28 0.70 11.81 -7.77
N ASP A 29 -0.53 12.17 -7.38
CA ASP A 29 -1.74 11.50 -7.83
C ASP A 29 -2.12 11.99 -9.23
N LYS A 30 -1.64 11.31 -10.24
CA LYS A 30 -1.82 11.68 -11.66
C LYS A 30 -3.28 11.78 -12.12
N PRO A 31 -4.22 10.93 -11.65
CA PRO A 31 -5.61 11.02 -12.08
C PRO A 31 -6.37 12.23 -11.56
N LYS A 32 -5.83 12.97 -10.59
CA LYS A 32 -6.50 14.09 -9.92
C LYS A 32 -5.69 15.37 -10.10
N PRO A 33 -5.88 16.10 -11.23
CA PRO A 33 -5.19 17.35 -11.42
C PRO A 33 -5.63 18.36 -10.36
N LEU A 34 -4.68 19.17 -9.87
CA LEU A 34 -4.97 20.27 -8.97
C LEU A 34 -5.78 21.34 -9.68
N GLU A 35 -6.86 21.81 -9.03
CA GLU A 35 -7.67 22.95 -9.51
C GLU A 35 -6.99 24.29 -9.25
N ASN A 36 -5.72 24.31 -8.86
CA ASN A 36 -4.99 25.54 -8.61
C ASN A 36 -4.24 26.03 -9.84
N ALA A 37 -3.74 27.26 -9.75
CA ALA A 37 -3.06 27.94 -10.84
C ALA A 37 -1.76 27.28 -11.34
N THR A 38 -1.24 26.27 -10.63
CA THR A 38 0.00 25.58 -11.01
C THR A 38 -0.22 24.41 -11.97
N GLY A 39 -1.45 23.88 -12.05
CA GLY A 39 -1.77 22.73 -12.89
C GLY A 39 -1.05 21.43 -12.49
N LEU A 40 -0.39 21.40 -11.34
CA LEU A 40 0.31 20.22 -10.85
C LEU A 40 -0.64 19.30 -10.06
N ASN A 41 -0.45 18.00 -10.21
CA ASN A 41 -1.19 17.03 -9.42
C ASN A 41 -0.80 17.10 -7.94
N PRO A 42 -1.74 16.85 -6.99
CA PRO A 42 -1.42 16.86 -5.59
C PRO A 42 -0.42 15.74 -5.24
N PRO A 43 0.48 15.96 -4.25
CA PRO A 43 1.30 14.88 -3.71
C PRO A 43 0.42 13.79 -3.10
N ILE A 44 0.84 12.53 -3.26
CA ILE A 44 0.16 11.41 -2.58
C ILE A 44 0.48 11.48 -1.10
N VAL A 45 -0.56 11.49 -0.29
CA VAL A 45 -0.48 11.40 1.18
C VAL A 45 -1.01 10.03 1.60
N ILE A 46 -0.19 9.30 2.35
CA ILE A 46 -0.53 7.98 2.84
C ILE A 46 -0.95 8.10 4.31
N PRO A 47 -2.17 7.66 4.69
CA PRO A 47 -2.59 7.64 6.09
C PRO A 47 -1.62 6.83 6.97
N ASP A 48 -1.43 7.27 8.22
CA ASP A 48 -0.48 6.63 9.15
C ASP A 48 -0.77 5.14 9.35
N ASN A 49 -2.04 4.76 9.49
CA ASN A 49 -2.43 3.37 9.67
C ASN A 49 -2.08 2.48 8.47
N GLU A 50 -2.24 2.98 7.25
CA GLU A 50 -1.87 2.25 6.04
C GLU A 50 -0.35 2.12 5.92
N MET A 51 0.39 3.18 6.22
CA MET A 51 1.85 3.15 6.19
C MET A 51 2.41 2.19 7.24
N LEU A 52 1.90 2.20 8.46
CA LEU A 52 2.34 1.29 9.51
C LEU A 52 2.07 -0.18 9.14
N ASN A 53 0.93 -0.46 8.55
CA ASN A 53 0.59 -1.79 8.06
C ASN A 53 1.56 -2.25 6.94
N PHE A 54 1.86 -1.36 6.02
CA PHE A 54 2.82 -1.61 4.94
C PHE A 54 4.24 -1.85 5.47
N ILE A 55 4.70 -1.04 6.43
CA ILE A 55 6.01 -1.21 7.07
C ILE A 55 6.10 -2.56 7.75
N LYS A 56 5.08 -2.98 8.49
CA LYS A 56 5.04 -4.30 9.13
C LYS A 56 5.15 -5.41 8.11
N ALA A 57 4.38 -5.32 7.02
CA ALA A 57 4.37 -6.34 5.97
C ALA A 57 5.73 -6.46 5.27
N THR A 58 6.34 -5.35 4.92
CA THR A 58 7.62 -5.32 4.20
C THR A 58 8.82 -5.64 5.09
N SER A 59 8.66 -5.56 6.41
CA SER A 59 9.72 -5.87 7.37
C SER A 59 9.86 -7.38 7.65
N VAL A 60 8.89 -8.19 7.23
CA VAL A 60 8.96 -9.64 7.38
C VAL A 60 9.87 -10.22 6.30
N PRO A 61 10.99 -10.89 6.68
CA PRO A 61 11.86 -11.52 5.70
C PRO A 61 11.16 -12.74 5.09
N SER A 62 10.88 -12.67 3.80
CA SER A 62 10.26 -13.77 3.05
C SER A 62 10.65 -13.68 1.59
N GLU A 63 11.11 -14.81 1.03
CA GLU A 63 11.45 -14.92 -0.39
C GLU A 63 10.22 -14.88 -1.30
N HIS A 64 9.05 -15.19 -0.74
CA HIS A 64 7.80 -15.33 -1.47
C HIS A 64 6.89 -14.10 -1.37
N SER A 65 7.30 -13.10 -0.64
CA SER A 65 6.57 -11.82 -0.53
C SER A 65 7.28 -10.72 -1.33
N GLY A 66 6.54 -9.74 -1.78
CA GLY A 66 7.12 -8.63 -2.53
C GLY A 66 6.08 -7.76 -3.25
N MET A 67 6.58 -6.77 -3.95
CA MET A 67 5.75 -5.91 -4.79
C MET A 67 5.30 -6.65 -6.04
N ILE A 68 4.09 -6.41 -6.48
CA ILE A 68 3.50 -7.07 -7.63
C ILE A 68 2.64 -6.09 -8.45
N SER A 69 2.55 -6.33 -9.74
CA SER A 69 1.65 -5.61 -10.63
C SER A 69 0.20 -6.07 -10.42
N LYS A 70 -0.72 -5.13 -10.50
CA LYS A 70 -2.15 -5.38 -10.31
C LYS A 70 -2.74 -6.43 -11.27
N ASP A 71 -2.22 -6.52 -12.48
CA ASP A 71 -2.65 -7.50 -13.50
C ASP A 71 -2.28 -8.95 -13.16
N ARG A 72 -1.36 -9.15 -12.22
CA ARG A 72 -0.89 -10.49 -11.81
C ARG A 72 -1.62 -11.06 -10.60
N ILE A 73 -2.57 -10.33 -10.04
CA ILE A 73 -3.34 -10.77 -8.89
C ILE A 73 -4.82 -10.91 -9.24
N ARG A 74 -5.49 -11.82 -8.54
CA ARG A 74 -6.95 -11.97 -8.60
C ARG A 74 -7.50 -11.87 -7.20
N TYR A 75 -8.41 -10.94 -6.97
CA TYR A 75 -9.09 -10.85 -5.69
C TYR A 75 -10.04 -12.06 -5.54
N LYS A 76 -9.82 -12.82 -4.47
CA LYS A 76 -10.61 -14.03 -4.19
C LYS A 76 -11.99 -13.67 -3.66
N SER A 77 -12.05 -12.85 -2.62
CA SER A 77 -13.30 -12.41 -2.01
C SER A 77 -13.44 -10.90 -1.93
N GLY A 78 -12.33 -10.17 -2.01
CA GLY A 78 -12.30 -8.73 -1.77
C GLY A 78 -12.51 -8.34 -0.31
N ASP A 79 -12.65 -9.31 0.59
CA ASP A 79 -12.83 -9.06 2.00
C ASP A 79 -11.57 -8.47 2.63
N LEU A 80 -11.77 -7.52 3.55
CA LEU A 80 -10.68 -7.01 4.39
C LEU A 80 -10.48 -7.98 5.55
N VAL A 81 -9.27 -8.49 5.68
CA VAL A 81 -8.93 -9.48 6.69
C VAL A 81 -7.70 -9.07 7.49
N GLN A 82 -7.59 -9.60 8.70
CA GLN A 82 -6.40 -9.46 9.53
C GLN A 82 -5.74 -10.82 9.72
N ILE A 83 -4.43 -10.87 9.60
CA ILE A 83 -3.65 -12.08 9.86
C ILE A 83 -3.48 -12.23 11.37
N THR A 84 -3.89 -13.37 11.90
CA THR A 84 -3.91 -13.61 13.36
C THR A 84 -2.75 -14.45 13.87
N GLN A 85 -2.03 -15.14 12.99
CA GLN A 85 -0.94 -16.05 13.34
C GLN A 85 0.19 -15.99 12.31
N GLY A 86 1.36 -16.47 12.69
CA GLY A 86 2.53 -16.56 11.84
C GLY A 86 3.34 -15.27 11.78
N ASP A 87 4.28 -15.20 10.84
CA ASP A 87 5.23 -14.10 10.72
C ASP A 87 4.57 -12.78 10.33
N PHE A 88 3.44 -12.85 9.64
CA PHE A 88 2.66 -11.68 9.22
C PHE A 88 1.54 -11.29 10.18
N LYS A 89 1.57 -11.79 11.42
CA LYS A 89 0.54 -11.50 12.43
C LYS A 89 0.31 -10.01 12.61
N GLY A 90 -0.96 -9.60 12.60
CA GLY A 90 -1.38 -8.22 12.78
C GLY A 90 -1.52 -7.41 11.50
N ILE A 91 -1.08 -7.93 10.37
CA ILE A 91 -1.19 -7.27 9.08
C ILE A 91 -2.62 -7.35 8.56
N ILE A 92 -3.10 -6.24 8.01
CA ILE A 92 -4.43 -6.10 7.44
C ILE A 92 -4.31 -5.93 5.93
N GLY A 93 -5.13 -6.65 5.18
CA GLY A 93 -5.16 -6.56 3.73
C GLY A 93 -6.32 -7.33 3.12
N LYS A 94 -6.31 -7.46 1.81
CA LYS A 94 -7.35 -8.18 1.05
C LYS A 94 -6.86 -9.54 0.60
N VAL A 95 -7.77 -10.51 0.60
CA VAL A 95 -7.47 -11.87 0.14
C VAL A 95 -7.36 -11.87 -1.37
N VAL A 96 -6.23 -12.31 -1.88
CA VAL A 96 -5.95 -12.41 -3.30
C VAL A 96 -5.40 -13.78 -3.65
N ARG A 97 -5.45 -14.13 -4.91
CA ARG A 97 -4.74 -15.28 -5.45
C ARG A 97 -3.65 -14.82 -6.40
N ALA A 98 -2.43 -15.22 -6.11
CA ALA A 98 -1.28 -14.93 -6.95
C ALA A 98 -0.40 -16.17 -7.04
N ALA A 99 0.06 -16.50 -8.24
CA ALA A 99 0.83 -17.71 -8.52
C ALA A 99 0.15 -19.00 -8.00
N GLY A 100 -1.16 -19.08 -8.11
CA GLY A 100 -1.96 -20.23 -7.67
C GLY A 100 -2.15 -20.38 -6.16
N GLN A 101 -1.67 -19.43 -5.37
CA GLN A 101 -1.73 -19.48 -3.90
C GLN A 101 -2.53 -18.33 -3.32
N GLN A 102 -3.17 -18.59 -2.18
CA GLN A 102 -3.83 -17.56 -1.39
C GLN A 102 -2.80 -16.71 -0.67
N ARG A 103 -2.90 -15.40 -0.86
CA ARG A 103 -2.00 -14.42 -0.26
C ARG A 103 -2.81 -13.20 0.18
N ILE A 104 -2.20 -12.34 0.96
CA ILE A 104 -2.81 -11.09 1.40
C ILE A 104 -2.13 -9.94 0.66
N ALA A 105 -2.94 -9.09 0.04
CA ALA A 105 -2.48 -7.91 -0.67
C ALA A 105 -2.65 -6.67 0.21
N ILE A 106 -1.58 -5.90 0.30
CA ILE A 106 -1.55 -4.59 0.94
C ILE A 106 -1.32 -3.56 -0.16
N GLU A 107 -2.35 -2.79 -0.46
CA GLU A 107 -2.30 -1.77 -1.49
C GLU A 107 -2.03 -0.40 -0.88
N LEU A 108 -1.00 0.28 -1.37
CA LEU A 108 -0.84 1.72 -1.22
C LEU A 108 -1.37 2.37 -2.48
N GLU A 109 -2.53 2.97 -2.39
CA GLU A 109 -3.24 3.54 -3.54
C GLU A 109 -2.35 4.50 -4.32
N GLY A 110 -2.28 4.28 -5.63
CA GLY A 110 -1.46 5.08 -6.53
C GLY A 110 0.04 4.77 -6.50
N ILE A 111 0.51 3.91 -5.60
CA ILE A 111 1.94 3.57 -5.46
C ILE A 111 2.21 2.12 -5.87
N GLY A 112 1.51 1.16 -5.29
CA GLY A 112 1.71 -0.24 -5.62
C GLY A 112 1.04 -1.19 -4.66
N ILE A 113 1.22 -2.48 -4.94
CA ILE A 113 0.64 -3.57 -4.15
C ILE A 113 1.77 -4.46 -3.67
N PHE A 114 1.79 -4.70 -2.37
CA PHE A 114 2.65 -5.70 -1.74
C PHE A 114 1.82 -6.95 -1.44
N ILE A 115 2.34 -8.13 -1.76
CA ILE A 115 1.71 -9.40 -1.40
C ILE A 115 2.58 -10.16 -0.41
N THR A 116 1.91 -10.83 0.53
CA THR A 116 2.56 -11.73 1.47
C THR A 116 2.92 -13.07 0.81
N ALA A 117 3.63 -13.92 1.54
CA ALA A 117 3.70 -15.35 1.23
C ALA A 117 2.33 -16.00 1.40
N TYR A 118 2.23 -17.30 1.11
CA TYR A 118 1.00 -18.06 1.34
C TYR A 118 0.51 -17.94 2.78
N ILE A 119 -0.78 -17.64 2.94
CA ILE A 119 -1.44 -17.54 4.24
C ILE A 119 -2.63 -18.50 4.29
N PRO A 120 -2.65 -19.48 5.23
CA PRO A 120 -3.79 -20.36 5.39
C PRO A 120 -5.05 -19.63 5.87
N ASN A 121 -6.23 -20.16 5.54
CA ASN A 121 -7.51 -19.60 5.97
C ASN A 121 -7.63 -19.48 7.49
N ASP A 122 -7.08 -20.42 8.24
CA ASP A 122 -7.12 -20.45 9.70
C ASP A 122 -6.40 -19.27 10.35
N PHE A 123 -5.53 -18.58 9.59
CA PHE A 123 -4.78 -17.42 10.05
C PHE A 123 -5.52 -16.10 9.79
N LEU A 124 -6.71 -16.14 9.22
CA LEU A 124 -7.43 -14.96 8.78
C LEU A 124 -8.66 -14.69 9.66
N LYS A 125 -8.83 -13.42 10.04
CA LYS A 125 -10.03 -12.89 10.67
C LYS A 125 -10.64 -11.86 9.74
N VAL A 126 -11.89 -12.06 9.34
CA VAL A 126 -12.61 -11.10 8.50
C VAL A 126 -12.96 -9.87 9.32
N LEU A 127 -12.52 -8.71 8.86
CA LEU A 127 -12.83 -7.42 9.46
C LEU A 127 -14.01 -6.75 8.76
N GLU A 128 -14.01 -6.81 7.43
CA GLU A 128 -15.04 -6.21 6.60
C GLU A 128 -15.27 -7.10 5.38
N ARG A 129 -16.51 -7.44 5.12
CA ARG A 129 -16.87 -8.21 3.93
C ARG A 129 -17.12 -7.27 2.75
N SER A 130 -16.66 -7.65 1.57
CA SER A 130 -17.02 -6.95 0.37
C SER A 130 -18.51 -7.09 0.12
N GLU A 131 -19.18 -5.97 -0.15
CA GLU A 131 -20.58 -6.01 -0.57
C GLU A 131 -20.66 -6.59 -1.98
N THR A 132 -21.32 -7.73 -2.11
CA THR A 132 -21.67 -8.28 -3.41
C THR A 132 -23.00 -7.71 -3.84
N VAL A 133 -22.98 -6.83 -4.83
CA VAL A 133 -24.21 -6.33 -5.43
C VAL A 133 -24.71 -7.37 -6.44
N VAL A 134 -25.88 -7.94 -6.16
CA VAL A 134 -26.55 -8.87 -7.08
C VAL A 134 -27.65 -8.11 -7.77
N TRP A 135 -27.57 -8.09 -9.09
CA TRP A 135 -28.58 -7.48 -9.95
C TRP A 135 -29.59 -8.52 -10.46
#